data_7534ef20bc96e36b1965f9726d8f05ed
#
_entry.id   7534ef20bc96e36b1965f9726d8f05ed
#
_cell.length_a   1.000
_cell.length_b   1.000
_cell.length_c   1.000
_cell.angle_alpha   90.00
_cell.angle_beta   90.00
_cell.angle_gamma   90.00
#
_symmetry.space_group_name_H-M   'P 1'
#
loop_
_entity.id
_entity.type
_entity.pdbx_description
1 polymer ?
#
loop_
_entity_poly.entity_id
_entity_poly.type
_entity_poly.pdbx_seq_one_letter_code
_entity_poly.pdbx_strand_id
1 'polypeptide(L)'
;MKRTELPRAEALCAQYLNKAQRVLAAVSGGADSMCLLYFLREQGYDVSCAHFNHRLRGEEAVRDEEFVRAWCEEERIPFYSGSGDVRAHARKTGKTVEEAARDLRYAFLRETAKKLNAQLTLAHHADDNAETVLLNLVRGTDLHGLCGMRPKQGDLVRPFLEQTRAELAAYAHSHNIPHVEDRTNADPNAAARNFLRLEILPRLQTLNPRAGEHIAATARSLVSLDDSIERQAEDLLATAEQNDGSIALPLASFHVSGSAVQARVLLRMADALGVGRKDIGRDQLSAVLALVQKGGTAARQISLPRGATVRMADGFL
;
A
#
# COMPACT_ATOMS: atom_id res chain seq x y z
N MET A 1 -0.53 34.83 11.20
CA MET A 1 0.40 33.70 11.26
C MET A 1 0.91 33.38 9.86
N LYS A 2 2.18 32.99 9.72
CA LYS A 2 2.70 32.53 8.42
C LYS A 2 2.03 31.19 8.11
N ARG A 3 1.51 31.02 6.89
CA ARG A 3 0.91 29.74 6.48
C ARG A 3 2.00 28.67 6.41
N THR A 4 1.69 27.47 6.88
CA THR A 4 2.59 26.32 6.79
C THR A 4 2.58 25.80 5.34
N GLU A 5 3.75 25.55 4.76
CA GLU A 5 3.91 24.98 3.43
C GLU A 5 4.34 23.50 3.54
N LEU A 6 4.05 22.71 2.52
CA LEU A 6 4.38 21.28 2.46
C LEU A 6 5.26 20.96 1.23
N PRO A 7 6.52 21.46 1.16
CA PRO A 7 7.34 21.38 -0.04
C PRO A 7 7.66 19.93 -0.49
N ARG A 8 7.73 18.98 0.43
CA ARG A 8 7.92 17.57 0.05
C ARG A 8 6.68 16.98 -0.62
N ALA A 9 5.47 17.38 -0.17
CA ALA A 9 4.23 17.00 -0.81
C ALA A 9 4.09 17.62 -2.21
N GLU A 10 4.49 18.90 -2.37
CA GLU A 10 4.55 19.57 -3.66
C GLU A 10 5.48 18.85 -4.64
N ALA A 11 6.68 18.45 -4.16
CA ALA A 11 7.64 17.69 -4.96
C ALA A 11 7.08 16.33 -5.40
N LEU A 12 6.42 15.58 -4.51
CA LEU A 12 5.77 14.31 -4.85
C LEU A 12 4.60 14.50 -5.84
N CYS A 13 3.81 15.54 -5.67
CA CYS A 13 2.78 15.88 -6.65
C CYS A 13 3.37 16.21 -8.01
N ALA A 14 4.38 17.06 -8.07
CA ALA A 14 5.05 17.42 -9.34
C ALA A 14 5.68 16.21 -10.05
N GLN A 15 6.16 15.24 -9.29
CA GLN A 15 6.77 14.03 -9.82
C GLN A 15 5.75 12.99 -10.32
N TYR A 16 4.59 12.86 -9.67
CA TYR A 16 3.70 11.72 -9.89
C TYR A 16 2.30 12.09 -10.39
N LEU A 17 1.87 13.34 -10.26
CA LEU A 17 0.57 13.81 -10.74
C LEU A 17 0.72 14.64 -12.02
N ASN A 18 -0.21 14.44 -12.93
CA ASN A 18 -0.29 15.26 -14.14
C ASN A 18 -1.38 16.32 -13.97
N LYS A 19 -1.01 17.61 -14.01
CA LYS A 19 -1.96 18.73 -13.87
C LYS A 19 -3.01 18.80 -15.01
N ALA A 20 -2.74 18.18 -16.16
CA ALA A 20 -3.72 18.08 -17.24
C ALA A 20 -4.75 16.97 -17.03
N GLN A 21 -4.58 16.13 -16.02
CA GLN A 21 -5.49 15.05 -15.67
C GLN A 21 -6.18 15.34 -14.34
N ARG A 22 -7.47 14.99 -14.24
CA ARG A 22 -8.22 15.07 -13.00
C ARG A 22 -7.59 14.23 -11.89
N VAL A 23 -7.68 14.72 -10.67
CA VAL A 23 -7.23 14.01 -9.46
C VAL A 23 -8.45 13.66 -8.60
N LEU A 24 -8.57 12.40 -8.22
CA LEU A 24 -9.59 11.92 -7.30
C LEU A 24 -8.97 11.76 -5.91
N ALA A 25 -9.35 12.62 -4.97
CA ALA A 25 -8.92 12.52 -3.58
C ALA A 25 -9.86 11.59 -2.80
N ALA A 26 -9.30 10.56 -2.15
CA ALA A 26 -10.06 9.72 -1.23
C ALA A 26 -10.14 10.40 0.15
N VAL A 27 -11.35 10.76 0.57
CA VAL A 27 -11.59 11.58 1.76
C VAL A 27 -12.50 10.85 2.74
N SER A 28 -12.01 10.67 3.98
CA SER A 28 -12.78 10.08 5.07
C SER A 28 -13.51 11.11 5.94
N GLY A 29 -13.15 12.39 5.85
CA GLY A 29 -13.59 13.46 6.74
C GLY A 29 -12.57 13.79 7.84
N GLY A 30 -11.63 12.89 8.15
CA GLY A 30 -10.58 13.14 9.14
C GLY A 30 -9.50 14.11 8.62
N ALA A 31 -8.72 14.68 9.55
CA ALA A 31 -7.78 15.77 9.33
C ALA A 31 -6.86 15.54 8.11
N ASP A 32 -6.18 14.39 8.04
CA ASP A 32 -5.20 14.12 6.97
C ASP A 32 -5.86 14.12 5.58
N SER A 33 -7.06 13.54 5.47
CA SER A 33 -7.79 13.44 4.20
C SER A 33 -8.39 14.78 3.76
N MET A 34 -8.84 15.60 4.70
CA MET A 34 -9.31 16.96 4.42
C MET A 34 -8.12 17.86 4.04
N CYS A 35 -6.95 17.70 4.70
CA CYS A 35 -5.72 18.37 4.30
C CYS A 35 -5.35 18.03 2.85
N LEU A 36 -5.45 16.75 2.44
CA LEU A 36 -5.13 16.35 1.08
C LEU A 36 -6.03 17.03 0.06
N LEU A 37 -7.33 17.03 0.30
CA LEU A 37 -8.31 17.66 -0.59
C LEU A 37 -8.05 19.16 -0.75
N TYR A 38 -7.85 19.86 0.39
CA TYR A 38 -7.53 21.28 0.42
C TYR A 38 -6.20 21.57 -0.30
N PHE A 39 -5.15 20.83 0.05
CA PHE A 39 -3.80 20.98 -0.53
C PHE A 39 -3.80 20.82 -2.05
N LEU A 40 -4.41 19.77 -2.58
CA LEU A 40 -4.47 19.53 -4.04
C LEU A 40 -5.19 20.66 -4.77
N ARG A 41 -6.27 21.18 -4.20
CA ARG A 41 -6.98 22.34 -4.74
C ARG A 41 -6.12 23.61 -4.70
N GLU A 42 -5.46 23.89 -3.58
CA GLU A 42 -4.56 25.06 -3.44
C GLU A 42 -3.40 24.99 -4.44
N GLN A 43 -2.89 23.78 -4.72
CA GLN A 43 -1.87 23.53 -5.76
C GLN A 43 -2.40 23.63 -7.20
N GLY A 44 -3.69 23.92 -7.41
CA GLY A 44 -4.29 24.14 -8.73
C GLY A 44 -4.56 22.87 -9.54
N TYR A 45 -4.77 21.73 -8.89
CA TYR A 45 -5.24 20.52 -9.57
C TYR A 45 -6.75 20.56 -9.82
N ASP A 46 -7.22 19.94 -10.90
CA ASP A 46 -8.65 19.64 -11.12
C ASP A 46 -9.05 18.48 -10.21
N VAL A 47 -9.57 18.79 -9.01
CA VAL A 47 -9.82 17.83 -7.93
C VAL A 47 -11.28 17.41 -7.89
N SER A 48 -11.50 16.12 -7.70
CA SER A 48 -12.79 15.53 -7.29
C SER A 48 -12.60 14.79 -5.97
N CYS A 49 -13.64 14.73 -5.15
CA CYS A 49 -13.65 14.05 -3.86
C CYS A 49 -14.39 12.71 -3.94
N ALA A 50 -13.82 11.65 -3.38
CA ALA A 50 -14.47 10.35 -3.21
C ALA A 50 -14.52 9.97 -1.74
N HIS A 51 -15.72 9.74 -1.20
CA HIS A 51 -15.97 9.27 0.16
C HIS A 51 -16.57 7.86 0.13
N PHE A 52 -16.06 6.95 0.96
CA PHE A 52 -16.61 5.60 1.09
C PHE A 52 -17.15 5.37 2.50
N ASN A 53 -18.47 5.19 2.59
CA ASN A 53 -19.16 4.90 3.84
C ASN A 53 -19.18 3.38 4.11
N HIS A 54 -18.43 2.94 5.10
CA HIS A 54 -18.32 1.53 5.49
C HIS A 54 -19.57 0.97 6.17
N ARG A 55 -20.53 1.81 6.56
CA ARG A 55 -21.76 1.47 7.32
C ARG A 55 -21.50 0.69 8.62
N LEU A 56 -20.34 0.88 9.24
CA LEU A 56 -19.96 0.21 10.47
C LEU A 56 -20.33 0.99 11.72
N ARG A 57 -20.51 2.33 11.61
CA ARG A 57 -20.72 3.28 12.73
C ARG A 57 -22.09 3.94 12.76
N GLY A 58 -23.07 3.43 12.03
CA GLY A 58 -24.42 3.98 12.01
C GLY A 58 -24.47 5.47 11.68
N GLU A 59 -25.05 6.28 12.58
CA GLU A 59 -25.25 7.71 12.40
C GLU A 59 -23.94 8.52 12.28
N GLU A 60 -22.87 8.12 12.95
CA GLU A 60 -21.57 8.80 12.82
C GLU A 60 -21.04 8.74 11.39
N ALA A 61 -21.16 7.58 10.72
CA ALA A 61 -20.72 7.43 9.34
C ALA A 61 -21.55 8.27 8.35
N VAL A 62 -22.82 8.51 8.65
CA VAL A 62 -23.69 9.40 7.86
C VAL A 62 -23.28 10.85 8.07
N ARG A 63 -23.07 11.26 9.32
CA ARG A 63 -22.61 12.60 9.66
C ARG A 63 -21.27 12.93 8.98
N ASP A 64 -20.32 11.98 8.98
CA ASP A 64 -19.01 12.19 8.36
C ASP A 64 -19.13 12.35 6.84
N GLU A 65 -20.02 11.58 6.19
CA GLU A 65 -20.32 11.72 4.75
C GLU A 65 -20.98 13.08 4.45
N GLU A 66 -21.97 13.50 5.27
CA GLU A 66 -22.66 14.78 5.12
C GLU A 66 -21.71 15.96 5.30
N PHE A 67 -20.80 15.88 6.27
CA PHE A 67 -19.78 16.90 6.50
C PHE A 67 -18.88 17.08 5.26
N VAL A 68 -18.35 16.00 4.72
CA VAL A 68 -17.49 16.06 3.52
C VAL A 68 -18.27 16.56 2.32
N ARG A 69 -19.52 16.12 2.14
CA ARG A 69 -20.42 16.55 1.06
C ARG A 69 -20.67 18.07 1.13
N ALA A 70 -21.07 18.57 2.28
CA ALA A 70 -21.36 19.99 2.48
C ALA A 70 -20.13 20.87 2.20
N TRP A 71 -18.95 20.44 2.66
CA TRP A 71 -17.71 21.15 2.38
C TRP A 71 -17.37 21.13 0.87
N CYS A 72 -17.56 20.01 0.20
CA CYS A 72 -17.34 19.92 -1.25
C CYS A 72 -18.31 20.80 -2.05
N GLU A 73 -19.58 20.92 -1.61
CA GLU A 73 -20.59 21.80 -2.23
C GLU A 73 -20.20 23.28 -2.06
N GLU A 74 -19.80 23.71 -0.87
CA GLU A 74 -19.30 25.05 -0.59
C GLU A 74 -18.11 25.43 -1.48
N GLU A 75 -17.17 24.49 -1.61
CA GLU A 75 -15.93 24.67 -2.37
C GLU A 75 -16.04 24.33 -3.86
N ARG A 76 -17.25 23.93 -4.31
CA ARG A 76 -17.57 23.56 -5.71
C ARG A 76 -16.70 22.41 -6.22
N ILE A 77 -16.39 21.43 -5.37
CA ILE A 77 -15.63 20.23 -5.72
C ILE A 77 -16.61 19.10 -6.04
N PRO A 78 -16.52 18.43 -7.19
CA PRO A 78 -17.34 17.27 -7.49
C PRO A 78 -17.18 16.18 -6.43
N PHE A 79 -18.31 15.73 -5.84
CA PHE A 79 -18.36 14.75 -4.75
C PHE A 79 -18.97 13.44 -5.22
N TYR A 80 -18.29 12.33 -4.93
CA TYR A 80 -18.72 10.97 -5.22
C TYR A 80 -18.75 10.17 -3.93
N SER A 81 -19.89 9.56 -3.61
CA SER A 81 -19.98 8.66 -2.46
C SER A 81 -20.28 7.23 -2.90
N GLY A 82 -19.77 6.29 -2.11
CA GLY A 82 -20.06 4.88 -2.22
C GLY A 82 -20.21 4.25 -0.86
N SER A 83 -20.86 3.10 -0.80
CA SER A 83 -21.02 2.36 0.45
C SER A 83 -21.05 0.86 0.19
N GLY A 84 -20.81 0.06 1.24
CA GLY A 84 -20.89 -1.39 1.13
C GLY A 84 -21.15 -2.08 2.46
N ASP A 85 -21.75 -3.28 2.40
CA ASP A 85 -21.88 -4.14 3.58
C ASP A 85 -20.58 -4.90 3.82
N VAL A 86 -19.72 -4.28 4.64
CA VAL A 86 -18.41 -4.83 5.00
C VAL A 86 -18.53 -6.19 5.68
N ARG A 87 -19.54 -6.38 6.56
CA ARG A 87 -19.69 -7.64 7.30
C ARG A 87 -20.12 -8.78 6.39
N ALA A 88 -21.02 -8.52 5.43
CA ALA A 88 -21.41 -9.50 4.42
C ALA A 88 -20.22 -9.86 3.51
N HIS A 89 -19.43 -8.87 3.09
CA HIS A 89 -18.23 -9.10 2.29
C HIS A 89 -17.18 -9.93 3.04
N ALA A 90 -16.92 -9.63 4.32
CA ALA A 90 -16.01 -10.38 5.17
C ALA A 90 -16.41 -11.86 5.28
N ARG A 91 -17.70 -12.13 5.55
CA ARG A 91 -18.23 -13.51 5.60
C ARG A 91 -18.07 -14.25 4.27
N LYS A 92 -18.37 -13.57 3.15
CA LYS A 92 -18.27 -14.17 1.80
C LYS A 92 -16.85 -14.51 1.40
N THR A 93 -15.87 -13.71 1.83
CA THR A 93 -14.47 -13.83 1.38
C THR A 93 -13.55 -14.50 2.40
N GLY A 94 -14.03 -14.79 3.62
CA GLY A 94 -13.22 -15.32 4.72
C GLY A 94 -12.18 -14.34 5.25
N LYS A 95 -12.32 -13.03 4.95
CA LYS A 95 -11.41 -11.97 5.37
C LYS A 95 -11.84 -11.35 6.71
N THR A 96 -10.91 -10.68 7.37
CA THR A 96 -11.23 -9.84 8.53
C THR A 96 -12.12 -8.66 8.10
N VAL A 97 -12.84 -8.06 9.06
CA VAL A 97 -13.67 -6.87 8.80
C VAL A 97 -12.83 -5.71 8.25
N GLU A 98 -11.60 -5.53 8.74
CA GLU A 98 -10.68 -4.48 8.26
C GLU A 98 -10.25 -4.72 6.80
N GLU A 99 -9.86 -5.96 6.46
CA GLU A 99 -9.49 -6.32 5.09
C GLU A 99 -10.67 -6.16 4.13
N ALA A 100 -11.87 -6.60 4.55
CA ALA A 100 -13.09 -6.45 3.76
C ALA A 100 -13.47 -4.99 3.53
N ALA A 101 -13.36 -4.15 4.56
CA ALA A 101 -13.57 -2.71 4.48
C ALA A 101 -12.60 -2.05 3.49
N ARG A 102 -11.33 -2.43 3.58
CA ARG A 102 -10.29 -1.97 2.67
C ARG A 102 -10.58 -2.39 1.23
N ASP A 103 -10.92 -3.65 0.98
CA ASP A 103 -11.23 -4.16 -0.35
C ASP A 103 -12.36 -3.38 -1.03
N LEU A 104 -13.49 -3.22 -0.33
CA LEU A 104 -14.65 -2.50 -0.84
C LEU A 104 -14.34 -1.02 -1.12
N ARG A 105 -13.60 -0.36 -0.22
CA ARG A 105 -13.17 1.02 -0.41
C ARG A 105 -12.28 1.17 -1.65
N TYR A 106 -11.26 0.32 -1.79
CA TYR A 106 -10.37 0.41 -2.95
C TYR A 106 -11.07 0.05 -4.27
N ALA A 107 -12.00 -0.90 -4.27
CA ALA A 107 -12.80 -1.22 -5.44
C ALA A 107 -13.62 0.00 -5.89
N PHE A 108 -14.34 0.65 -4.98
CA PHE A 108 -15.09 1.87 -5.25
C PHE A 108 -14.19 3.02 -5.76
N LEU A 109 -13.08 3.28 -5.07
CA LEU A 109 -12.17 4.36 -5.43
C LEU A 109 -11.57 4.18 -6.82
N ARG A 110 -11.12 2.95 -7.15
CA ARG A 110 -10.55 2.64 -8.48
C ARG A 110 -11.60 2.69 -9.58
N GLU A 111 -12.81 2.18 -9.32
CA GLU A 111 -13.92 2.27 -10.28
C GLU A 111 -14.28 3.72 -10.56
N THR A 112 -14.37 4.56 -9.53
CA THR A 112 -14.65 5.99 -9.65
C THR A 112 -13.53 6.71 -10.39
N ALA A 113 -12.27 6.47 -10.04
CA ALA A 113 -11.11 7.05 -10.73
C ALA A 113 -11.09 6.68 -12.22
N LYS A 114 -11.39 5.41 -12.55
CA LYS A 114 -11.48 4.93 -13.93
C LYS A 114 -12.61 5.62 -14.71
N LYS A 115 -13.80 5.75 -14.12
CA LYS A 115 -14.95 6.45 -14.75
C LYS A 115 -14.65 7.91 -15.05
N LEU A 116 -13.87 8.56 -14.18
CA LEU A 116 -13.50 9.97 -14.30
C LEU A 116 -12.22 10.19 -15.11
N ASN A 117 -11.54 9.13 -15.54
CA ASN A 117 -10.17 9.18 -16.07
C ASN A 117 -9.23 9.99 -15.14
N ALA A 118 -9.33 9.78 -13.83
CA ALA A 118 -8.64 10.52 -12.80
C ALA A 118 -7.49 9.72 -12.17
N GLN A 119 -6.46 10.43 -11.69
CA GLN A 119 -5.42 9.84 -10.85
C GLN A 119 -5.93 9.78 -9.40
N LEU A 120 -5.82 8.59 -8.78
CA LEU A 120 -6.29 8.38 -7.40
C LEU A 120 -5.24 8.85 -6.39
N THR A 121 -5.66 9.59 -5.36
CA THR A 121 -4.77 10.03 -4.27
C THR A 121 -5.30 9.63 -2.90
N LEU A 122 -4.37 9.31 -1.99
CA LEU A 122 -4.63 8.99 -0.59
C LEU A 122 -3.73 9.81 0.34
N ALA A 123 -4.25 10.17 1.51
CA ALA A 123 -3.59 11.00 2.51
C ALA A 123 -2.65 10.21 3.46
N HIS A 124 -2.10 9.07 3.04
CA HIS A 124 -1.12 8.37 3.87
C HIS A 124 0.14 9.22 4.05
N HIS A 125 0.66 9.24 5.29
CA HIS A 125 1.80 10.05 5.70
C HIS A 125 2.95 9.19 6.27
N ALA A 126 4.04 9.82 6.69
CA ALA A 126 5.25 9.13 7.14
C ALA A 126 5.01 8.20 8.35
N ASP A 127 4.15 8.63 9.29
CA ASP A 127 3.82 7.80 10.46
C ASP A 127 3.03 6.55 10.06
N ASP A 128 2.08 6.64 9.10
CA ASP A 128 1.40 5.47 8.55
C ASP A 128 2.38 4.52 7.87
N ASN A 129 3.40 5.06 7.22
CA ASN A 129 4.46 4.26 6.61
C ASN A 129 5.31 3.55 7.67
N ALA A 130 5.68 4.23 8.75
CA ALA A 130 6.39 3.63 9.88
C ALA A 130 5.57 2.50 10.54
N GLU A 131 4.26 2.70 10.75
CA GLU A 131 3.35 1.65 11.22
C GLU A 131 3.36 0.44 10.28
N THR A 132 3.33 0.68 8.97
CA THR A 132 3.34 -0.39 7.95
C THR A 132 4.65 -1.18 7.97
N VAL A 133 5.79 -0.49 8.06
CA VAL A 133 7.12 -1.12 8.14
C VAL A 133 7.23 -1.98 9.40
N LEU A 134 6.85 -1.44 10.56
CA LEU A 134 6.86 -2.17 11.82
C LEU A 134 5.94 -3.39 11.78
N LEU A 135 4.74 -3.25 11.24
CA LEU A 135 3.80 -4.35 11.11
C LEU A 135 4.34 -5.47 10.22
N ASN A 136 4.97 -5.10 9.09
CA ASN A 136 5.61 -6.05 8.19
C ASN A 136 6.79 -6.74 8.87
N LEU A 137 7.62 -6.00 9.60
CA LEU A 137 8.76 -6.54 10.34
C LEU A 137 8.33 -7.58 11.37
N VAL A 138 7.30 -7.28 12.17
CA VAL A 138 6.75 -8.19 13.19
C VAL A 138 6.14 -9.45 12.57
N ARG A 139 5.54 -9.33 11.40
CA ARG A 139 4.96 -10.48 10.67
C ARG A 139 5.99 -11.34 9.95
N GLY A 140 7.23 -10.90 9.90
CA GLY A 140 8.28 -11.50 9.08
C GLY A 140 8.12 -11.11 7.61
N THR A 141 9.04 -10.31 7.11
CA THR A 141 9.03 -9.83 5.73
C THR A 141 10.39 -9.93 5.08
N ASP A 142 10.41 -9.84 3.75
CA ASP A 142 11.59 -9.61 2.94
C ASP A 142 11.85 -8.11 2.74
N LEU A 143 12.82 -7.78 1.89
CA LEU A 143 13.16 -6.41 1.52
C LEU A 143 11.95 -5.63 1.00
N HIS A 144 11.07 -6.28 0.21
CA HIS A 144 9.90 -5.62 -0.37
C HIS A 144 8.96 -5.07 0.69
N GLY A 145 8.67 -5.84 1.73
CA GLY A 145 7.81 -5.36 2.81
C GLY A 145 8.50 -4.32 3.72
N LEU A 146 9.85 -4.34 3.83
CA LEU A 146 10.61 -3.32 4.55
C LEU A 146 10.61 -1.96 3.82
N CYS A 147 10.39 -1.93 2.52
CA CYS A 147 10.19 -0.68 1.77
C CYS A 147 8.90 0.07 2.17
N GLY A 148 7.99 -0.58 2.89
CA GLY A 148 6.73 0.02 3.32
C GLY A 148 5.84 0.45 2.15
N MET A 149 5.22 1.64 2.27
CA MET A 149 4.41 2.22 1.21
C MET A 149 5.27 3.00 0.23
N ARG A 150 4.90 2.95 -1.05
CA ARG A 150 5.53 3.74 -2.11
C ARG A 150 4.73 5.01 -2.38
N PRO A 151 5.38 6.14 -2.76
CA PRO A 151 4.68 7.37 -3.14
C PRO A 151 3.68 7.14 -4.29
N LYS A 152 4.07 6.30 -5.26
CA LYS A 152 3.20 5.84 -6.35
C LYS A 152 3.15 4.33 -6.40
N GLN A 153 1.96 3.78 -6.58
CA GLN A 153 1.73 2.35 -6.72
C GLN A 153 0.59 2.10 -7.73
N GLY A 154 0.96 1.75 -8.96
CA GLY A 154 0.02 1.69 -10.06
C GLY A 154 -0.62 3.05 -10.33
N ASP A 155 -1.95 3.11 -10.22
CA ASP A 155 -2.79 4.29 -10.40
C ASP A 155 -2.90 5.21 -9.17
N LEU A 156 -2.36 4.75 -8.04
CA LEU A 156 -2.48 5.41 -6.74
C LEU A 156 -1.25 6.24 -6.40
N VAL A 157 -1.45 7.49 -5.97
CA VAL A 157 -0.41 8.40 -5.48
C VAL A 157 -0.68 8.79 -4.03
N ARG A 158 0.40 8.95 -3.24
CA ARG A 158 0.36 9.37 -1.83
C ARG A 158 1.20 10.63 -1.64
N PRO A 159 0.62 11.82 -1.87
CA PRO A 159 1.36 13.08 -1.81
C PRO A 159 2.01 13.35 -0.44
N PHE A 160 1.38 12.89 0.65
CA PHE A 160 1.83 13.15 2.01
C PHE A 160 2.77 12.09 2.60
N LEU A 161 3.21 11.12 1.81
CA LEU A 161 3.97 9.97 2.33
C LEU A 161 5.30 10.37 3.01
N GLU A 162 5.83 11.55 2.70
CA GLU A 162 7.04 12.10 3.31
C GLU A 162 6.78 13.18 4.38
N GLN A 163 5.51 13.51 4.61
CA GLN A 163 5.12 14.44 5.68
C GLN A 163 4.83 13.68 6.97
N THR A 164 5.15 14.29 8.10
CA THR A 164 4.76 13.76 9.40
C THR A 164 3.34 14.17 9.74
N ARG A 165 2.70 13.42 10.63
CA ARG A 165 1.39 13.77 11.18
C ARG A 165 1.40 15.14 11.85
N ALA A 166 2.50 15.49 12.54
CA ALA A 166 2.65 16.80 13.19
C ALA A 166 2.67 17.96 12.18
N GLU A 167 3.34 17.78 11.03
CA GLU A 167 3.36 18.77 9.94
C GLU A 167 1.98 18.94 9.32
N LEU A 168 1.24 17.84 9.11
CA LEU A 168 -0.13 17.89 8.59
C LEU A 168 -1.09 18.56 9.57
N ALA A 169 -0.94 18.31 10.87
CA ALA A 169 -1.73 19.01 11.91
C ALA A 169 -1.43 20.51 11.93
N ALA A 170 -0.16 20.90 11.82
CA ALA A 170 0.24 22.30 11.72
C ALA A 170 -0.31 22.96 10.43
N TYR A 171 -0.30 22.23 9.31
CA TYR A 171 -0.90 22.69 8.06
C TYR A 171 -2.40 22.88 8.20
N ALA A 172 -3.13 21.89 8.75
CA ALA A 172 -4.56 21.98 9.00
C ALA A 172 -4.90 23.20 9.85
N HIS A 173 -4.16 23.41 10.94
CA HIS A 173 -4.36 24.54 11.84
C HIS A 173 -4.10 25.89 11.15
N SER A 174 -2.98 26.02 10.42
CA SER A 174 -2.60 27.29 9.78
C SER A 174 -3.51 27.71 8.63
N HIS A 175 -4.22 26.75 8.04
CA HIS A 175 -5.19 26.98 6.95
C HIS A 175 -6.65 26.89 7.40
N ASN A 176 -6.89 26.68 8.72
CA ASN A 176 -8.23 26.51 9.30
C ASN A 176 -9.05 25.42 8.59
N ILE A 177 -8.40 24.29 8.25
CA ILE A 177 -9.05 23.19 7.52
C ILE A 177 -10.04 22.48 8.44
N PRO A 178 -11.35 22.52 8.16
CA PRO A 178 -12.33 21.82 8.98
C PRO A 178 -12.22 20.30 8.77
N HIS A 179 -12.41 19.53 9.85
CA HIS A 179 -12.37 18.08 9.82
C HIS A 179 -13.15 17.47 10.98
N VAL A 180 -13.49 16.21 10.88
CA VAL A 180 -14.16 15.44 11.92
C VAL A 180 -13.12 14.69 12.76
N GLU A 181 -13.28 14.71 14.08
CA GLU A 181 -12.47 13.89 14.99
C GLU A 181 -12.97 12.45 15.03
N ASP A 182 -12.10 11.51 14.69
CA ASP A 182 -12.41 10.08 14.73
C ASP A 182 -12.05 9.48 16.10
N ARG A 183 -13.06 9.23 16.93
CA ARG A 183 -12.90 8.65 18.28
C ARG A 183 -12.50 7.17 18.27
N THR A 184 -12.73 6.43 17.18
CA THR A 184 -12.43 4.98 17.12
C THR A 184 -10.95 4.68 16.94
N ASN A 185 -10.15 5.67 16.55
CA ASN A 185 -8.69 5.56 16.49
C ASN A 185 -8.03 5.56 17.88
N ALA A 186 -8.79 5.72 18.96
CA ALA A 186 -8.27 5.80 20.33
C ALA A 186 -8.15 4.44 21.05
N ASP A 187 -8.72 3.34 20.50
CA ASP A 187 -8.61 2.01 21.13
C ASP A 187 -7.40 1.24 20.56
N PRO A 188 -6.34 1.00 21.37
CA PRO A 188 -5.16 0.26 20.92
C PRO A 188 -5.46 -1.22 20.60
N ASN A 189 -6.53 -1.77 21.16
CA ASN A 189 -6.88 -3.18 20.97
C ASN A 189 -7.78 -3.43 19.76
N ALA A 190 -8.32 -2.39 19.14
CA ALA A 190 -9.22 -2.53 18.01
C ALA A 190 -8.52 -3.08 16.75
N ALA A 191 -7.22 -2.78 16.55
CA ALA A 191 -6.43 -3.27 15.43
C ALA A 191 -4.93 -3.22 15.74
N ALA A 192 -4.14 -4.11 15.13
CA ALA A 192 -2.67 -4.13 15.29
C ALA A 192 -2.00 -2.79 14.93
N ARG A 193 -2.55 -2.05 13.98
CA ARG A 193 -2.07 -0.70 13.65
C ARG A 193 -2.32 0.31 14.77
N ASN A 194 -3.48 0.25 15.42
CA ASN A 194 -3.75 1.12 16.56
C ASN A 194 -2.78 0.84 17.70
N PHE A 195 -2.48 -0.44 17.97
CA PHE A 195 -1.49 -0.80 18.98
C PHE A 195 -0.09 -0.21 18.64
N LEU A 196 0.36 -0.33 17.39
CA LEU A 196 1.62 0.25 16.96
C LEU A 196 1.63 1.78 17.12
N ARG A 197 0.55 2.44 16.73
CA ARG A 197 0.39 3.91 16.79
C ARG A 197 0.34 4.44 18.22
N LEU A 198 -0.43 3.79 19.09
CA LEU A 198 -0.75 4.30 20.43
C LEU A 198 0.23 3.82 21.50
N GLU A 199 0.84 2.64 21.31
CA GLU A 199 1.71 2.03 22.33
C GLU A 199 3.17 1.95 21.90
N ILE A 200 3.45 1.48 20.69
CA ILE A 200 4.83 1.16 20.28
C ILE A 200 5.57 2.40 19.79
N LEU A 201 5.01 3.13 18.83
CA LEU A 201 5.66 4.33 18.28
C LEU A 201 5.94 5.39 19.35
N PRO A 202 5.04 5.71 20.29
CA PRO A 202 5.35 6.64 21.37
C PRO A 202 6.50 6.17 22.27
N ARG A 203 6.61 4.86 22.53
CA ARG A 203 7.75 4.29 23.29
C ARG A 203 9.06 4.39 22.52
N LEU A 204 9.06 4.17 21.21
CA LEU A 204 10.23 4.40 20.37
C LEU A 204 10.62 5.88 20.33
N GLN A 205 9.65 6.79 20.37
CA GLN A 205 9.87 8.22 20.42
C GLN A 205 10.47 8.70 21.75
N THR A 206 10.35 7.96 22.85
CA THR A 206 11.10 8.25 24.09
C THR A 206 12.61 8.03 23.93
N LEU A 207 13.01 7.10 23.04
CA LEU A 207 14.43 6.86 22.70
C LEU A 207 14.94 7.88 21.69
N ASN A 208 14.11 8.19 20.69
CA ASN A 208 14.40 9.21 19.68
C ASN A 208 13.07 9.85 19.22
N PRO A 209 12.85 11.14 19.47
CA PRO A 209 11.63 11.84 19.08
C PRO A 209 11.29 11.72 17.59
N ARG A 210 12.29 11.49 16.73
CA ARG A 210 12.13 11.32 15.29
C ARG A 210 12.09 9.85 14.85
N ALA A 211 11.82 8.90 15.73
CA ALA A 211 11.85 7.46 15.41
C ALA A 211 10.95 7.08 14.22
N GLY A 212 9.71 7.59 14.16
CA GLY A 212 8.78 7.36 13.04
C GLY A 212 9.33 7.86 11.71
N GLU A 213 9.89 9.09 11.69
CA GLU A 213 10.53 9.66 10.50
C GLU A 213 11.73 8.80 10.04
N HIS A 214 12.59 8.37 10.98
CA HIS A 214 13.74 7.54 10.65
C HIS A 214 13.35 6.19 10.08
N ILE A 215 12.31 5.54 10.62
CA ILE A 215 11.78 4.28 10.09
C ILE A 215 11.26 4.50 8.66
N ALA A 216 10.46 5.53 8.42
CA ALA A 216 9.94 5.85 7.10
C ALA A 216 11.05 6.22 6.11
N ALA A 217 12.08 6.97 6.54
CA ALA A 217 13.24 7.33 5.72
C ALA A 217 14.08 6.11 5.35
N THR A 218 14.32 5.20 6.31
CA THR A 218 15.02 3.92 6.06
C THR A 218 14.26 3.09 5.04
N ALA A 219 12.93 2.92 5.19
CA ALA A 219 12.11 2.21 4.22
C ALA A 219 12.23 2.80 2.82
N ARG A 220 12.21 4.14 2.71
CA ARG A 220 12.37 4.84 1.43
C ARG A 220 13.75 4.60 0.79
N SER A 221 14.83 4.56 1.57
CA SER A 221 16.18 4.31 1.07
C SER A 221 16.34 2.90 0.46
N LEU A 222 15.51 1.94 0.89
CA LEU A 222 15.52 0.58 0.37
C LEU A 222 14.76 0.42 -0.96
N VAL A 223 13.94 1.39 -1.35
CA VAL A 223 13.06 1.29 -2.55
C VAL A 223 13.88 1.09 -3.82
N SER A 224 14.98 1.82 -4.01
CA SER A 224 15.80 1.70 -5.21
C SER A 224 16.45 0.31 -5.35
N LEU A 225 16.81 -0.30 -4.22
CA LEU A 225 17.35 -1.66 -4.20
C LEU A 225 16.26 -2.68 -4.54
N ASP A 226 15.07 -2.53 -3.95
CA ASP A 226 13.92 -3.40 -4.26
C ASP A 226 13.50 -3.29 -5.74
N ASP A 227 13.52 -2.07 -6.31
CA ASP A 227 13.26 -1.83 -7.74
C ASP A 227 14.32 -2.47 -8.64
N SER A 228 15.58 -2.51 -8.20
CA SER A 228 16.65 -3.19 -8.93
C SER A 228 16.42 -4.70 -8.95
N ILE A 229 16.06 -5.30 -7.80
CA ILE A 229 15.73 -6.73 -7.71
C ILE A 229 14.50 -7.06 -8.57
N GLU A 230 13.48 -6.19 -8.54
CA GLU A 230 12.27 -6.39 -9.34
C GLU A 230 12.57 -6.40 -10.83
N ARG A 231 13.36 -5.43 -11.34
CA ARG A 231 13.78 -5.40 -12.75
C ARG A 231 14.57 -6.64 -13.15
N GLN A 232 15.55 -7.05 -12.33
CA GLN A 232 16.31 -8.26 -12.60
C GLN A 232 15.43 -9.52 -12.63
N ALA A 233 14.41 -9.57 -11.77
CA ALA A 233 13.44 -10.66 -11.75
C ALA A 233 12.53 -10.64 -13.00
N GLU A 234 12.12 -9.47 -13.46
CA GLU A 234 11.34 -9.29 -14.70
C GLU A 234 12.17 -9.69 -15.94
N ASP A 235 13.43 -9.25 -16.01
CA ASP A 235 14.34 -9.60 -17.10
C ASP A 235 14.55 -11.12 -17.16
N LEU A 236 14.72 -11.77 -16.01
CA LEU A 236 14.87 -13.20 -15.93
C LEU A 236 13.60 -13.95 -16.34
N LEU A 237 12.43 -13.51 -15.88
CA LEU A 237 11.13 -14.07 -16.25
C LEU A 237 10.80 -13.88 -17.73
N ALA A 238 11.32 -12.85 -18.38
CA ALA A 238 11.17 -12.67 -19.83
C ALA A 238 11.84 -13.79 -20.66
N THR A 239 12.76 -14.56 -20.04
CA THR A 239 13.38 -15.74 -20.67
C THR A 239 12.61 -17.04 -20.43
N ALA A 240 11.53 -17.00 -19.62
CA ALA A 240 10.74 -18.16 -19.27
C ALA A 240 9.77 -18.57 -20.38
N GLU A 241 9.58 -19.86 -20.56
CA GLU A 241 8.54 -20.43 -21.40
C GLU A 241 7.25 -20.55 -20.59
N GLN A 242 6.16 -19.98 -21.11
CA GLN A 242 4.84 -20.04 -20.47
C GLN A 242 3.94 -20.99 -21.26
N ASN A 243 3.41 -22.00 -20.57
CA ASN A 243 2.42 -22.91 -21.07
C ASN A 243 1.17 -22.86 -20.18
N ASP A 244 0.07 -23.48 -20.62
CA ASP A 244 -1.15 -23.53 -19.83
C ASP A 244 -0.88 -24.23 -18.47
N GLY A 245 -0.97 -23.44 -17.40
CA GLY A 245 -0.76 -23.90 -16.02
C GLY A 245 0.69 -24.14 -15.60
N SER A 246 1.70 -23.78 -16.39
CA SER A 246 3.12 -23.92 -16.03
C SER A 246 4.00 -22.81 -16.58
N ILE A 247 5.09 -22.54 -15.86
CA ILE A 247 6.15 -21.62 -16.26
C ILE A 247 7.46 -22.34 -16.12
N ALA A 248 8.24 -22.44 -17.20
CA ALA A 248 9.56 -23.07 -17.22
C ALA A 248 10.64 -22.03 -17.40
N LEU A 249 11.60 -21.98 -16.49
CA LEU A 249 12.69 -21.02 -16.48
C LEU A 249 14.03 -21.75 -16.68
N PRO A 250 14.93 -21.28 -17.59
CA PRO A 250 16.25 -21.89 -17.76
C PRO A 250 17.05 -21.86 -16.44
N LEU A 251 17.43 -23.03 -15.96
CA LEU A 251 18.09 -23.19 -14.67
C LEU A 251 19.46 -22.49 -14.63
N ALA A 252 20.18 -22.43 -15.74
CA ALA A 252 21.47 -21.74 -15.84
C ALA A 252 21.32 -20.23 -15.51
N SER A 253 20.32 -19.57 -16.10
CA SER A 253 20.04 -18.16 -15.84
C SER A 253 19.58 -17.93 -14.40
N PHE A 254 18.79 -18.85 -13.85
CA PHE A 254 18.34 -18.79 -12.46
C PHE A 254 19.52 -18.94 -11.48
N HIS A 255 20.46 -19.85 -11.73
CA HIS A 255 21.61 -20.10 -10.86
C HIS A 255 22.57 -18.92 -10.72
N VAL A 256 22.80 -18.16 -11.79
CA VAL A 256 23.72 -17.00 -11.74
C VAL A 256 23.10 -15.78 -11.08
N SER A 257 21.79 -15.80 -10.84
CA SER A 257 21.07 -14.70 -10.18
C SER A 257 21.27 -14.74 -8.67
N GLY A 258 21.32 -13.58 -8.02
CA GLY A 258 21.40 -13.48 -6.57
C GLY A 258 20.14 -14.04 -5.88
N SER A 259 20.28 -14.54 -4.66
CA SER A 259 19.19 -15.20 -3.91
C SER A 259 17.93 -14.34 -3.74
N ALA A 260 18.09 -13.02 -3.62
CA ALA A 260 16.96 -12.09 -3.55
C ALA A 260 16.16 -12.03 -4.87
N VAL A 261 16.86 -12.06 -6.01
CA VAL A 261 16.25 -12.13 -7.35
C VAL A 261 15.55 -13.47 -7.55
N GLN A 262 16.21 -14.56 -7.19
CA GLN A 262 15.64 -15.91 -7.25
C GLN A 262 14.34 -16.02 -6.45
N ALA A 263 14.32 -15.53 -5.22
CA ALA A 263 13.12 -15.50 -4.38
C ALA A 263 12.00 -14.66 -5.02
N ARG A 264 12.33 -13.50 -5.60
CA ARG A 264 11.37 -12.64 -6.28
C ARG A 264 10.77 -13.30 -7.51
N VAL A 265 11.58 -13.97 -8.31
CA VAL A 265 11.16 -14.75 -9.49
C VAL A 265 10.16 -15.83 -9.08
N LEU A 266 10.48 -16.64 -8.05
CA LEU A 266 9.58 -17.69 -7.57
C LEU A 266 8.23 -17.14 -7.12
N LEU A 267 8.22 -16.00 -6.39
CA LEU A 267 6.98 -15.33 -5.98
C LEU A 267 6.18 -14.81 -7.18
N ARG A 268 6.84 -14.29 -8.20
CA ARG A 268 6.18 -13.84 -9.44
C ARG A 268 5.61 -14.98 -10.26
N MET A 269 6.32 -16.09 -10.36
CA MET A 269 5.80 -17.31 -11.01
C MET A 269 4.55 -17.81 -10.28
N ALA A 270 4.58 -17.84 -8.94
CA ALA A 270 3.43 -18.24 -8.15
C ALA A 270 2.21 -17.33 -8.33
N ASP A 271 2.42 -16.01 -8.41
CA ASP A 271 1.33 -15.05 -8.70
C ASP A 271 0.76 -15.29 -10.10
N ALA A 272 1.61 -15.48 -11.11
CA ALA A 272 1.18 -15.70 -12.49
C ALA A 272 0.38 -17.01 -12.64
N LEU A 273 0.69 -18.03 -11.83
CA LEU A 273 -0.05 -19.30 -11.78
C LEU A 273 -1.28 -19.26 -10.84
N GLY A 274 -1.61 -18.11 -10.27
CA GLY A 274 -2.78 -17.95 -9.38
C GLY A 274 -2.62 -18.59 -7.99
N VAL A 275 -1.41 -19.03 -7.62
CA VAL A 275 -1.14 -19.61 -6.30
C VAL A 275 -1.21 -18.55 -5.19
N GLY A 276 -0.74 -17.33 -5.50
CA GLY A 276 -0.71 -16.20 -4.57
C GLY A 276 0.45 -16.27 -3.57
N ARG A 277 0.88 -15.10 -3.11
CA ARG A 277 2.06 -14.98 -2.22
C ARG A 277 1.78 -15.29 -0.75
N LYS A 278 0.54 -15.21 -0.31
CA LYS A 278 0.19 -15.32 1.13
C LYS A 278 0.59 -16.66 1.74
N ASP A 279 0.62 -17.72 0.95
CA ASP A 279 0.86 -19.08 1.42
C ASP A 279 2.31 -19.55 1.15
N ILE A 280 3.14 -18.70 0.50
CA ILE A 280 4.54 -18.99 0.22
C ILE A 280 5.40 -18.14 1.17
N GLY A 281 5.73 -18.73 2.31
CA GLY A 281 6.58 -18.11 3.32
C GLY A 281 8.07 -18.32 3.07
N ARG A 282 8.90 -17.81 4.00
CA ARG A 282 10.36 -17.93 3.95
C ARG A 282 10.83 -19.40 3.87
N ASP A 283 10.18 -20.30 4.60
CA ASP A 283 10.59 -21.72 4.66
C ASP A 283 10.40 -22.40 3.31
N GLN A 284 9.27 -22.15 2.63
CA GLN A 284 8.99 -22.70 1.31
C GLN A 284 9.99 -22.16 0.27
N LEU A 285 10.26 -20.85 0.27
CA LEU A 285 11.27 -20.25 -0.60
C LEU A 285 12.65 -20.83 -0.34
N SER A 286 13.06 -20.95 0.92
CA SER A 286 14.34 -21.53 1.31
C SER A 286 14.47 -22.98 0.87
N ALA A 287 13.40 -23.77 0.98
CA ALA A 287 13.38 -25.16 0.53
C ALA A 287 13.57 -25.27 -1.00
N VAL A 288 12.90 -24.41 -1.79
CA VAL A 288 13.07 -24.36 -3.24
C VAL A 288 14.50 -23.94 -3.61
N LEU A 289 15.03 -22.88 -2.99
CA LEU A 289 16.40 -22.42 -3.24
C LEU A 289 17.44 -23.49 -2.88
N ALA A 290 17.25 -24.21 -1.78
CA ALA A 290 18.11 -25.33 -1.39
C ALA A 290 18.03 -26.52 -2.38
N LEU A 291 16.84 -26.78 -2.95
CA LEU A 291 16.67 -27.78 -4.00
C LEU A 291 17.52 -27.45 -5.23
N VAL A 292 17.44 -26.18 -5.66
CA VAL A 292 18.18 -25.68 -6.83
C VAL A 292 19.68 -25.71 -6.58
N GLN A 293 20.15 -25.25 -5.40
CA GLN A 293 21.58 -25.21 -5.06
C GLN A 293 22.25 -26.58 -5.00
N LYS A 294 21.50 -27.63 -4.65
CA LYS A 294 22.05 -29.00 -4.60
C LYS A 294 22.53 -29.53 -5.96
N GLY A 295 22.18 -28.89 -7.07
CA GLY A 295 22.59 -29.27 -8.41
C GLY A 295 22.24 -30.70 -8.76
N GLY A 296 22.75 -31.21 -9.92
CA GLY A 296 22.58 -32.57 -10.40
C GLY A 296 21.54 -32.67 -11.51
N THR A 297 21.66 -33.76 -12.29
CA THR A 297 20.81 -34.02 -13.48
C THR A 297 19.51 -34.76 -13.16
N ALA A 298 19.40 -35.35 -11.96
CA ALA A 298 18.18 -36.06 -11.55
C ALA A 298 17.01 -35.08 -11.34
N ALA A 299 15.83 -35.44 -11.86
CA ALA A 299 14.63 -34.70 -11.65
C ALA A 299 14.28 -34.65 -10.16
N ARG A 300 13.96 -33.45 -9.66
CA ARG A 300 13.59 -33.20 -8.27
C ARG A 300 12.37 -32.28 -8.22
N GLN A 301 11.56 -32.44 -7.21
CA GLN A 301 10.38 -31.56 -7.04
C GLN A 301 10.09 -31.26 -5.57
N ILE A 302 9.43 -30.14 -5.33
CA ILE A 302 8.89 -29.73 -4.05
C ILE A 302 7.44 -29.32 -4.28
N SER A 303 6.52 -29.84 -3.46
CA SER A 303 5.14 -29.39 -3.42
C SER A 303 5.02 -28.10 -2.62
N LEU A 304 4.28 -27.14 -3.15
CA LEU A 304 3.94 -25.88 -2.53
C LEU A 304 2.44 -25.87 -2.16
N PRO A 305 2.00 -24.92 -1.33
CA PRO A 305 0.58 -24.75 -1.02
C PRO A 305 -0.28 -24.64 -2.28
N ARG A 306 -1.57 -24.94 -2.13
CA ARG A 306 -2.59 -24.90 -3.21
C ARG A 306 -2.31 -25.81 -4.39
N GLY A 307 -1.56 -26.90 -4.18
CA GLY A 307 -1.30 -27.89 -5.22
C GLY A 307 -0.26 -27.46 -6.26
N ALA A 308 0.41 -26.33 -6.06
CA ALA A 308 1.54 -25.98 -6.91
C ALA A 308 2.75 -26.88 -6.63
N THR A 309 3.59 -27.07 -7.66
CA THR A 309 4.82 -27.85 -7.55
C THR A 309 5.95 -27.12 -8.27
N VAL A 310 7.09 -27.00 -7.62
CA VAL A 310 8.33 -26.59 -8.28
C VAL A 310 9.11 -27.85 -8.65
N ARG A 311 9.43 -27.99 -9.93
CA ARG A 311 10.17 -29.11 -10.47
C ARG A 311 11.45 -28.63 -11.14
N MET A 312 12.54 -29.31 -10.88
CA MET A 312 13.82 -29.12 -11.56
C MET A 312 14.08 -30.36 -12.43
N ALA A 313 14.09 -30.19 -13.75
CA ALA A 313 14.36 -31.24 -14.72
C ALA A 313 14.83 -30.67 -16.07
N ASP A 314 15.61 -31.40 -16.80
CA ASP A 314 15.99 -31.11 -18.19
C ASP A 314 16.61 -29.71 -18.41
N GLY A 315 17.27 -29.15 -17.39
CA GLY A 315 17.88 -27.82 -17.44
C GLY A 315 16.91 -26.67 -17.16
N PHE A 316 15.69 -26.94 -16.69
CA PHE A 316 14.65 -25.97 -16.33
C PHE A 316 14.19 -26.11 -14.88
N LEU A 317 13.72 -25.01 -14.37
CA LEU A 317 12.96 -24.89 -13.12
C LEU A 317 11.51 -24.58 -13.43
#